data_9a44d3ffa0f6d992bb4a8d9469e18e34
#
_entry.id   9a44d3ffa0f6d992bb4a8d9469e18e34
#
_cell.length_a   1.000
_cell.length_b   1.000
_cell.length_c   1.000
_cell.angle_alpha   90.00
_cell.angle_beta   90.00
_cell.angle_gamma   90.00
#
_symmetry.space_group_name_H-M   'P 1'
#
loop_
_entity.id
_entity.type
_entity.pdbx_description
1 polymer ?
#
loop_
_entity_poly.entity_id
_entity_poly.type
_entity_poly.pdbx_seq_one_letter_code
_entity_poly.pdbx_strand_id
1 'polypeptide(L)' 'MNLTNDDLQTILYSLEGYMQGNDDTELVKELDIICDIIEVQLRTKV' A
#
# COMPACT_ATOMS: atom_id res chain seq x y z
N MET A 1 -2.34 -15.83 8.48
CA MET A 1 -2.33 -14.58 9.23
C MET A 1 -3.29 -13.60 8.60
N ASN A 2 -4.18 -13.05 9.38
CA ASN A 2 -5.18 -12.10 8.88
C ASN A 2 -4.81 -10.70 9.33
N LEU A 3 -4.78 -9.78 8.38
CA LEU A 3 -4.53 -8.38 8.66
C LEU A 3 -5.86 -7.66 8.86
N THR A 4 -5.87 -6.78 9.85
CA THR A 4 -7.05 -5.93 10.06
C THR A 4 -6.99 -4.74 9.11
N ASN A 5 -8.11 -4.00 9.02
CA ASN A 5 -8.13 -2.78 8.24
C ASN A 5 -7.10 -1.77 8.74
N ASP A 6 -6.94 -1.69 10.06
CA ASP A 6 -5.93 -0.81 10.65
C ASP A 6 -4.53 -1.21 10.20
N ASP A 7 -4.26 -2.51 10.17
CA ASP A 7 -2.96 -3.00 9.72
C ASP A 7 -2.73 -2.63 8.26
N LEU A 8 -3.75 -2.80 7.43
CA LEU A 8 -3.65 -2.47 6.01
C LEU A 8 -3.40 -0.98 5.81
N GLN A 9 -4.08 -0.14 6.57
CA GLN A 9 -3.85 1.30 6.48
C GLN A 9 -2.46 1.68 6.91
N THR A 10 -1.96 1.06 7.96
CA THR A 10 -0.61 1.32 8.43
C THR A 10 0.41 0.96 7.35
N ILE A 11 0.22 -0.19 6.72
CA ILE A 11 1.11 -0.62 5.65
C ILE A 11 1.02 0.35 4.48
N LEU A 12 -0.18 0.76 4.12
CA LEU A 12 -0.40 1.67 3.00
C LEU A 12 0.34 2.99 3.22
N TYR A 13 0.18 3.59 4.40
CA TYR A 13 0.85 4.84 4.71
C TYR A 13 2.36 4.68 4.70
N SER A 14 2.85 3.56 5.22
CA SER A 14 4.29 3.30 5.22
C SER A 14 4.84 3.21 3.79
N LEU A 15 4.11 2.54 2.91
CA LEU A 15 4.53 2.42 1.52
C LEU A 15 4.49 3.76 0.81
N GLU A 16 3.46 4.55 1.05
CA GLU A 16 3.35 5.88 0.44
C GLU A 16 4.50 6.78 0.89
N GLY A 17 4.82 6.72 2.18
CA GLY A 17 5.95 7.49 2.69
C GLY A 17 7.26 7.04 2.07
N TYR A 18 7.42 5.74 1.88
CA TYR A 18 8.64 5.20 1.28
C TYR A 18 8.77 5.63 -0.18
N MET A 19 7.65 5.71 -0.90
CA MET A 19 7.67 6.10 -2.31
C MET A 19 8.01 7.56 -2.52
N GLN A 20 7.73 8.40 -1.54
CA GLN A 20 8.01 9.82 -1.67
C GLN A 20 9.51 10.06 -1.74
N GLY A 21 9.93 10.75 -2.80
CA GLY A 21 11.34 11.06 -2.97
C GLY A 21 12.21 9.88 -3.34
N ASN A 22 11.61 8.74 -3.66
CA ASN A 22 12.38 7.57 -4.06
C ASN A 22 12.69 7.64 -5.55
N ASP A 23 13.97 7.48 -5.89
CA ASP A 23 14.42 7.59 -7.27
C ASP A 23 14.28 6.29 -8.07
N ASP A 24 14.02 5.19 -7.39
CA ASP A 24 13.89 3.88 -8.05
C ASP A 24 12.51 3.76 -8.66
N THR A 25 12.40 4.10 -9.95
CA THR A 25 11.10 4.14 -10.61
C THR A 25 10.46 2.76 -10.73
N GLU A 26 11.26 1.71 -10.88
CA GLU A 26 10.72 0.36 -10.98
C GLU A 26 10.13 -0.09 -9.65
N LEU A 27 10.84 0.19 -8.57
CA LEU A 27 10.35 -0.14 -7.24
C LEU A 27 9.07 0.64 -6.93
N VAL A 28 9.06 1.92 -7.27
CA VAL A 28 7.88 2.76 -7.03
C VAL A 28 6.68 2.24 -7.81
N LYS A 29 6.88 1.78 -9.04
CA LYS A 29 5.78 1.20 -9.82
C LYS A 29 5.21 -0.03 -9.14
N GLU A 30 6.06 -0.90 -8.64
CA GLU A 30 5.60 -2.11 -7.96
C GLU A 30 4.86 -1.78 -6.68
N LEU A 31 5.38 -0.81 -5.93
CA LEU A 31 4.72 -0.39 -4.70
C LEU A 31 3.37 0.26 -4.99
N ASP A 32 3.27 0.98 -6.10
CA ASP A 32 2.01 1.59 -6.51
C ASP A 32 0.94 0.51 -6.75
N ILE A 33 1.33 -0.57 -7.42
CA ILE A 33 0.42 -1.69 -7.66
C ILE A 33 -0.02 -2.30 -6.32
N ILE A 34 0.92 -2.49 -5.42
CA ILE A 34 0.62 -3.07 -4.11
C ILE A 34 -0.32 -2.15 -3.34
N CYS A 35 -0.10 -0.85 -3.41
CA CYS A 35 -0.98 0.12 -2.75
C CYS A 35 -2.38 0.05 -3.31
N ASP A 36 -2.52 -0.11 -4.63
CA ASP A 36 -3.83 -0.27 -5.23
C ASP A 36 -4.56 -1.49 -4.70
N ILE A 37 -3.85 -2.60 -4.56
CA ILE A 37 -4.43 -3.83 -4.05
C ILE A 37 -4.91 -3.60 -2.61
N ILE A 38 -4.09 -2.95 -1.80
CA ILE A 38 -4.46 -2.67 -0.42
C ILE A 38 -5.69 -1.76 -0.35
N GLU A 39 -5.74 -0.74 -1.21
CA GLU A 39 -6.89 0.15 -1.24
C GLU A 39 -8.17 -0.57 -1.61
N VAL A 40 -8.08 -1.48 -2.58
CA VAL A 40 -9.24 -2.27 -2.97
C VAL A 40 -9.71 -3.12 -1.80
N GLN A 41 -8.78 -3.73 -1.07
CA GLN A 41 -9.11 -4.53 0.10
C GLN A 41 -9.83 -3.69 1.15
N LEU A 42 -9.37 -2.47 1.35
CA LEU A 42 -9.96 -1.58 2.35
C LEU A 42 -11.37 -1.14 1.95
N ARG A 43 -11.62 -1.01 0.66
CA ARG A 43 -12.93 -0.61 0.15
C ARG A 43 -13.92 -1.74 0.12
N THR A 44 -13.44 -2.96 -0.06
CA THR A 44 -14.29 -4.12 -0.16
C THR A 44 -14.70 -4.55 1.23
N LYS A 45 -15.81 -4.01 1.69
CA LYS A 45 -16.36 -4.40 2.97
C LYS A 45 -17.53 -5.33 2.75
N VAL A 46 -17.45 -6.43 3.39
CA VAL A 46 -18.54 -7.40 3.32
C VAL A 46 -19.28 -7.39 4.62
#